data_34054ef86db37518412bf1def7748569
#
_entry.id   34054ef86db37518412bf1def7748569
#
_cell.length_a   1.000
_cell.length_b   1.000
_cell.length_c   1.000
_cell.angle_alpha   90.00
_cell.angle_beta   90.00
_cell.angle_gamma   90.00
#
_symmetry.space_group_name_H-M   'P 1'
#
loop_
_entity.id
_entity.type
_entity.pdbx_description
1 polymer ?
#
loop_
_entity_poly.entity_id
_entity_poly.type
_entity_poly.pdbx_seq_one_letter_code
_entity_poly.pdbx_strand_id
1 'polypeptide(L)'
;TPGPLLDASRTTPTALWNDSADLDELRQSIAFGGVGATCNPVIGYTTIKKHPNIWEDRIRAIAKNNPTWGESQIGWQAIKDMSVEAAKLLEPIFVEHKGRNGRLSIQTDPRLHRDAKALADQAEEFSNLAPNIIVKIPCTSVGIEAIEEATYRGVSVNVTVSFTVPQAVKSAEAIERGLQRRVAEGKPIDEMGPVVTIMAGRLDDWLKIVAERDRLFIDPGHLEWAGIAAIK
;
A
#
# COMPACT_ATOMS: atom_id res chain seq x y z
N THR A 1 -4.33 0.63 29.23
CA THR A 1 -3.96 -0.79 29.42
C THR A 1 -3.55 -1.35 28.08
N PRO A 2 -2.42 -2.05 27.96
CA PRO A 2 -2.04 -2.73 26.72
C PRO A 2 -3.16 -3.67 26.30
N GLY A 3 -3.52 -3.63 25.01
CA GLY A 3 -4.54 -4.51 24.45
C GLY A 3 -3.91 -5.69 23.72
N PRO A 4 -4.72 -6.68 23.28
CA PRO A 4 -4.24 -7.89 22.60
C PRO A 4 -3.36 -7.60 21.37
N LEU A 5 -3.62 -6.50 20.65
CA LEU A 5 -2.81 -6.11 19.49
C LEU A 5 -1.39 -5.69 19.88
N LEU A 6 -1.25 -4.91 20.97
CA LEU A 6 0.07 -4.53 21.48
C LEU A 6 0.82 -5.76 22.00
N ASP A 7 0.14 -6.67 22.69
CA ASP A 7 0.76 -7.91 23.15
C ASP A 7 1.22 -8.76 21.97
N ALA A 8 0.39 -8.92 20.91
CA ALA A 8 0.76 -9.62 19.69
C ALA A 8 1.98 -9.01 19.00
N SER A 9 2.06 -7.67 18.90
CA SER A 9 3.21 -6.99 18.31
C SER A 9 4.53 -7.20 19.06
N ARG A 10 4.47 -7.51 20.36
CA ARG A 10 5.65 -7.70 21.24
C ARG A 10 6.04 -9.17 21.40
N THR A 11 5.09 -10.08 21.30
CA THR A 11 5.29 -11.50 21.61
C THR A 11 5.33 -12.41 20.40
N THR A 12 4.98 -11.88 19.23
CA THR A 12 4.98 -12.62 17.96
C THR A 12 5.78 -11.85 16.89
N PRO A 13 6.18 -12.49 15.78
CA PRO A 13 6.83 -11.80 14.67
C PRO A 13 5.86 -10.92 13.84
N THR A 14 4.63 -10.72 14.30
CA THR A 14 3.60 -9.95 13.58
C THR A 14 3.92 -8.47 13.57
N ALA A 15 4.04 -7.87 12.38
CA ALA A 15 4.12 -6.44 12.17
C ALA A 15 2.71 -5.89 11.85
N LEU A 16 2.18 -5.02 12.70
CA LEU A 16 0.85 -4.45 12.53
C LEU A 16 0.92 -3.20 11.67
N TRP A 17 0.07 -3.12 10.66
CA TRP A 17 -0.06 -1.94 9.79
C TRP A 17 -1.45 -1.34 9.89
N ASN A 18 -1.51 0.01 9.93
CA ASN A 18 -2.76 0.77 9.93
C ASN A 18 -3.26 0.99 8.50
N ASP A 19 -4.48 0.58 8.17
CA ASP A 19 -5.07 0.80 6.84
C ASP A 19 -5.72 2.19 6.74
N SER A 20 -4.96 3.22 7.15
CA SER A 20 -5.35 4.62 7.09
C SER A 20 -4.10 5.52 7.11
N ALA A 21 -4.18 6.68 6.44
CA ALA A 21 -3.20 7.76 6.52
C ALA A 21 -3.70 8.96 7.35
N ASP A 22 -4.83 8.82 8.05
CA ASP A 22 -5.29 9.79 9.03
C ASP A 22 -4.29 9.85 10.18
N LEU A 23 -3.79 11.04 10.48
CA LEU A 23 -2.69 11.20 11.44
C LEU A 23 -3.10 10.85 12.88
N ASP A 24 -4.35 11.07 13.25
CA ASP A 24 -4.82 10.76 14.60
C ASP A 24 -5.01 9.26 14.77
N GLU A 25 -5.57 8.58 13.77
CA GLU A 25 -5.66 7.12 13.74
C GLU A 25 -4.27 6.49 13.74
N LEU A 26 -3.32 7.04 12.97
CA LEU A 26 -1.95 6.54 12.91
C LEU A 26 -1.21 6.69 14.24
N ARG A 27 -1.36 7.83 14.95
CA ARG A 27 -0.80 8.00 16.30
C ARG A 27 -1.34 6.96 17.27
N GLN A 28 -2.64 6.67 17.22
CA GLN A 28 -3.25 5.63 18.04
C GLN A 28 -2.71 4.25 17.68
N SER A 29 -2.62 3.95 16.38
CA SER A 29 -2.07 2.67 15.90
C SER A 29 -0.64 2.46 16.38
N ILE A 30 0.22 3.47 16.26
CA ILE A 30 1.60 3.42 16.77
C ILE A 30 1.63 3.15 18.28
N ALA A 31 0.76 3.81 19.06
CA ALA A 31 0.66 3.57 20.50
C ALA A 31 0.23 2.13 20.85
N PHE A 32 -0.46 1.45 19.95
CA PHE A 32 -0.86 0.03 20.07
C PHE A 32 0.06 -0.95 19.33
N GLY A 33 1.27 -0.51 18.95
CA GLY A 33 2.27 -1.36 18.34
C GLY A 33 2.23 -1.42 16.80
N GLY A 34 1.49 -0.50 16.16
CA GLY A 34 1.51 -0.35 14.72
C GLY A 34 2.86 0.14 14.21
N VAL A 35 3.38 -0.48 13.17
CA VAL A 35 4.72 -0.20 12.62
C VAL A 35 4.70 0.15 11.12
N GLY A 36 3.53 0.41 10.57
CA GLY A 36 3.36 0.83 9.18
C GLY A 36 1.95 1.35 8.92
N ALA A 37 1.75 1.95 7.76
CA ALA A 37 0.44 2.45 7.34
C ALA A 37 0.27 2.40 5.81
N THR A 38 -0.98 2.54 5.36
CA THR A 38 -1.31 2.57 3.94
C THR A 38 -2.05 3.85 3.58
N CYS A 39 -1.84 4.32 2.36
CA CYS A 39 -2.59 5.39 1.73
C CYS A 39 -2.98 4.99 0.30
N ASN A 40 -4.21 5.25 -0.07
CA ASN A 40 -4.73 5.09 -1.42
C ASN A 40 -5.78 6.17 -1.71
N PRO A 41 -6.28 6.34 -2.93
CA PRO A 41 -7.26 7.38 -3.26
C PRO A 41 -8.53 7.35 -2.40
N VAL A 42 -9.01 6.18 -1.99
CA VAL A 42 -10.20 6.03 -1.14
C VAL A 42 -9.89 6.50 0.28
N ILE A 43 -8.77 6.07 0.85
CA ILE A 43 -8.28 6.52 2.16
C ILE A 43 -8.09 8.03 2.16
N GLY A 44 -7.41 8.57 1.12
CA GLY A 44 -7.22 10.02 0.97
C GLY A 44 -8.54 10.78 0.96
N TYR A 45 -9.51 10.34 0.16
CA TYR A 45 -10.83 10.94 0.11
C TYR A 45 -11.57 10.89 1.46
N THR A 46 -11.51 9.76 2.15
CA THR A 46 -12.15 9.60 3.47
C THR A 46 -11.50 10.52 4.51
N THR A 47 -10.18 10.63 4.52
CA THR A 47 -9.44 11.52 5.41
C THR A 47 -9.75 13.00 5.14
N ILE A 48 -9.82 13.41 3.86
CA ILE A 48 -10.22 14.77 3.47
C ILE A 48 -11.64 15.07 3.97
N LYS A 49 -12.58 14.14 3.80
CA LYS A 49 -13.95 14.31 4.29
C LYS A 49 -14.05 14.38 5.82
N LYS A 50 -13.21 13.67 6.53
CA LYS A 50 -13.18 13.66 7.99
C LYS A 50 -12.62 14.98 8.55
N HIS A 51 -11.70 15.62 7.84
CA HIS A 51 -11.01 16.84 8.26
C HIS A 51 -11.12 17.96 7.21
N PRO A 52 -12.36 18.41 6.85
CA PRO A 52 -12.56 19.40 5.78
C PRO A 52 -11.86 20.71 6.07
N ASN A 53 -11.88 21.18 7.32
CA ASN A 53 -11.27 22.44 7.74
C ASN A 53 -9.76 22.52 7.49
N ILE A 54 -9.08 21.36 7.44
CA ILE A 54 -7.64 21.26 7.16
C ILE A 54 -7.42 21.15 5.67
N TRP A 55 -8.17 20.28 5.01
CA TRP A 55 -7.89 19.90 3.63
C TRP A 55 -8.46 20.88 2.60
N GLU A 56 -9.56 21.57 2.88
CA GLU A 56 -10.10 22.57 1.96
C GLU A 56 -9.11 23.68 1.68
N ASP A 57 -8.46 24.25 2.70
CA ASP A 57 -7.48 25.32 2.52
C ASP A 57 -6.22 24.81 1.79
N ARG A 58 -5.77 23.59 2.11
CA ARG A 58 -4.64 22.96 1.42
C ARG A 58 -4.93 22.73 -0.07
N ILE A 59 -6.08 22.16 -0.39
CA ILE A 59 -6.50 21.92 -1.77
C ILE A 59 -6.63 23.22 -2.55
N ARG A 60 -7.20 24.26 -1.94
CA ARG A 60 -7.26 25.61 -2.53
C ARG A 60 -5.86 26.19 -2.79
N ALA A 61 -4.94 25.98 -1.86
CA ALA A 61 -3.55 26.43 -2.03
C ALA A 61 -2.85 25.66 -3.17
N ILE A 62 -3.03 24.33 -3.26
CA ILE A 62 -2.50 23.54 -4.37
C ILE A 62 -3.04 24.05 -5.71
N ALA A 63 -4.35 24.25 -5.81
CA ALA A 63 -4.98 24.76 -7.04
C ALA A 63 -4.49 26.15 -7.43
N LYS A 64 -4.35 27.06 -6.45
CA LYS A 64 -3.85 28.41 -6.68
C LYS A 64 -2.41 28.43 -7.18
N ASN A 65 -1.55 27.57 -6.62
CA ASN A 65 -0.15 27.48 -6.99
C ASN A 65 0.08 26.78 -8.34
N ASN A 66 -0.94 26.04 -8.83
CA ASN A 66 -0.87 25.25 -10.06
C ASN A 66 -2.12 25.51 -10.94
N PRO A 67 -2.28 26.72 -11.50
CA PRO A 67 -3.52 27.15 -12.16
C PRO A 67 -3.86 26.37 -13.45
N THR A 68 -2.90 25.61 -13.99
CA THR A 68 -3.10 24.76 -15.18
C THR A 68 -3.46 23.30 -14.84
N TRP A 69 -3.45 22.95 -13.54
CA TRP A 69 -3.74 21.57 -13.13
C TRP A 69 -5.24 21.29 -13.10
N GLY A 70 -5.61 20.12 -13.60
CA GLY A 70 -6.96 19.59 -13.44
C GLY A 70 -7.17 18.93 -12.05
N GLU A 71 -8.42 18.60 -11.75
CA GLU A 71 -8.83 18.01 -10.47
C GLU A 71 -8.01 16.78 -10.08
N SER A 72 -7.70 15.93 -11.08
CA SER A 72 -6.91 14.72 -10.84
C SER A 72 -5.49 15.03 -10.34
N GLN A 73 -4.82 16.01 -10.91
CA GLN A 73 -3.46 16.39 -10.50
C GLN A 73 -3.47 17.02 -9.10
N ILE A 74 -4.48 17.84 -8.80
CA ILE A 74 -4.69 18.43 -7.48
C ILE A 74 -4.97 17.34 -6.45
N GLY A 75 -5.84 16.38 -6.77
CA GLY A 75 -6.15 15.26 -5.89
C GLY A 75 -4.94 14.37 -5.60
N TRP A 76 -4.13 14.05 -6.61
CA TRP A 76 -2.89 13.30 -6.41
C TRP A 76 -1.86 14.07 -5.59
N GLN A 77 -1.77 15.39 -5.73
CA GLN A 77 -0.90 16.18 -4.87
C GLN A 77 -1.34 16.13 -3.40
N ALA A 78 -2.65 16.25 -3.14
CA ALA A 78 -3.17 16.10 -1.78
C ALA A 78 -2.86 14.72 -1.18
N ILE A 79 -2.96 13.64 -1.97
CA ILE A 79 -2.59 12.27 -1.53
C ILE A 79 -1.08 12.17 -1.25
N LYS A 80 -0.23 12.76 -2.10
CA LYS A 80 1.22 12.79 -1.87
C LYS A 80 1.57 13.55 -0.59
N ASP A 81 0.98 14.72 -0.37
CA ASP A 81 1.20 15.53 0.84
C ASP A 81 0.78 14.77 2.11
N MET A 82 -0.40 14.14 2.09
CA MET A 82 -0.90 13.29 3.18
C MET A 82 0.05 12.12 3.45
N SER A 83 0.54 11.47 2.42
CA SER A 83 1.47 10.35 2.52
C SER A 83 2.80 10.77 3.14
N VAL A 84 3.34 11.92 2.77
CA VAL A 84 4.58 12.46 3.37
C VAL A 84 4.38 12.77 4.85
N GLU A 85 3.24 13.33 5.25
CA GLU A 85 2.95 13.61 6.67
C GLU A 85 2.83 12.31 7.49
N ALA A 86 2.14 11.30 6.95
CA ALA A 86 2.03 10.00 7.60
C ALA A 86 3.40 9.28 7.66
N ALA A 87 4.20 9.37 6.59
CA ALA A 87 5.55 8.80 6.57
C ALA A 87 6.44 9.41 7.66
N LYS A 88 6.35 10.72 7.91
CA LYS A 88 7.10 11.39 9.00
C LYS A 88 6.76 10.84 10.39
N LEU A 89 5.51 10.47 10.66
CA LEU A 89 5.14 9.85 11.94
C LEU A 89 5.75 8.46 12.11
N LEU A 90 5.99 7.75 11.02
CA LEU A 90 6.56 6.41 11.01
C LEU A 90 8.10 6.42 10.94
N GLU A 91 8.72 7.53 10.60
CA GLU A 91 10.18 7.64 10.41
C GLU A 91 10.99 7.21 11.65
N PRO A 92 10.62 7.55 12.90
CA PRO A 92 11.35 7.05 14.08
C PRO A 92 11.39 5.52 14.14
N ILE A 93 10.29 4.85 13.80
CA ILE A 93 10.19 3.39 13.76
C ILE A 93 11.06 2.83 12.61
N PHE A 94 11.09 3.52 11.49
CA PHE A 94 11.90 3.15 10.33
C PHE A 94 13.40 3.16 10.68
N VAL A 95 13.85 4.20 11.36
CA VAL A 95 15.25 4.32 11.80
C VAL A 95 15.59 3.28 12.86
N GLU A 96 14.74 3.12 13.88
CA GLU A 96 14.93 2.13 14.97
C GLU A 96 15.04 0.71 14.42
N HIS A 97 14.19 0.36 13.46
CA HIS A 97 14.13 -0.98 12.85
C HIS A 97 15.02 -1.14 11.61
N LYS A 98 15.91 -0.18 11.33
CA LYS A 98 16.86 -0.22 10.20
C LYS A 98 16.15 -0.51 8.86
N GLY A 99 15.07 0.19 8.59
CA GLY A 99 14.28 0.06 7.35
C GLY A 99 13.32 -1.14 7.27
N ARG A 100 13.35 -2.07 8.23
CA ARG A 100 12.47 -3.25 8.21
C ARG A 100 11.00 -2.87 8.42
N ASN A 101 10.71 -1.97 9.36
CA ASN A 101 9.39 -1.44 9.71
C ASN A 101 9.36 0.08 9.54
N GLY A 102 8.27 0.74 9.91
CA GLY A 102 8.13 2.20 9.85
C GLY A 102 7.86 2.72 8.44
N ARG A 103 7.21 1.91 7.60
CA ARG A 103 6.94 2.29 6.19
C ARG A 103 5.51 2.76 5.99
N LEU A 104 5.35 3.74 5.10
CA LEU A 104 4.06 4.13 4.54
C LEU A 104 3.92 3.59 3.12
N SER A 105 2.82 2.89 2.86
CA SER A 105 2.49 2.36 1.54
C SER A 105 1.55 3.29 0.80
N ILE A 106 2.02 3.94 -0.28
CA ILE A 106 1.20 4.72 -1.22
C ILE A 106 0.90 3.88 -2.46
N GLN A 107 -0.31 3.99 -3.00
CA GLN A 107 -0.74 3.21 -4.18
C GLN A 107 -0.52 4.00 -5.47
N THR A 108 -0.07 3.30 -6.53
CA THR A 108 -0.04 3.84 -7.90
C THR A 108 -1.45 4.13 -8.43
N ASP A 109 -1.55 5.04 -9.41
CA ASP A 109 -2.81 5.39 -10.06
C ASP A 109 -3.41 4.18 -10.78
N PRO A 110 -4.62 3.72 -10.39
CA PRO A 110 -5.25 2.57 -11.03
C PRO A 110 -5.59 2.77 -12.51
N ARG A 111 -5.59 4.00 -13.01
CA ARG A 111 -5.80 4.29 -14.43
C ARG A 111 -4.62 3.85 -15.30
N LEU A 112 -3.43 3.65 -14.71
CA LEU A 112 -2.23 3.16 -15.37
C LEU A 112 -2.21 1.63 -15.55
N HIS A 113 -3.28 0.93 -15.23
CA HIS A 113 -3.37 -0.55 -15.17
C HIS A 113 -3.00 -1.30 -16.46
N ARG A 114 -2.88 -0.60 -17.59
CA ARG A 114 -2.49 -1.17 -18.90
C ARG A 114 -1.08 -0.82 -19.35
N ASP A 115 -0.32 -0.09 -18.54
CA ASP A 115 1.00 0.42 -18.89
C ASP A 115 2.01 0.12 -17.77
N ALA A 116 2.79 -0.94 -17.96
CA ALA A 116 3.79 -1.38 -16.98
C ALA A 116 4.88 -0.32 -16.76
N LYS A 117 5.29 0.38 -17.84
CA LYS A 117 6.29 1.44 -17.72
C LYS A 117 5.76 2.61 -16.91
N ALA A 118 4.55 3.07 -17.20
CA ALA A 118 3.95 4.17 -16.47
C ALA A 118 3.72 3.84 -14.97
N LEU A 119 3.35 2.58 -14.66
CA LEU A 119 3.27 2.12 -13.28
C LEU A 119 4.64 2.14 -12.58
N ALA A 120 5.70 1.69 -13.25
CA ALA A 120 7.05 1.70 -12.70
C ALA A 120 7.60 3.14 -12.54
N ASP A 121 7.35 4.01 -13.53
CA ASP A 121 7.74 5.43 -13.48
C ASP A 121 7.09 6.15 -12.30
N GLN A 122 5.77 5.95 -12.10
CA GLN A 122 5.06 6.53 -10.97
C GLN A 122 5.49 5.90 -9.63
N ALA A 123 5.80 4.61 -9.61
CA ALA A 123 6.32 3.97 -8.41
C ALA A 123 7.68 4.57 -8.00
N GLU A 124 8.55 4.86 -8.94
CA GLU A 124 9.81 5.55 -8.69
C GLU A 124 9.58 6.99 -8.20
N GLU A 125 8.68 7.75 -8.85
CA GLU A 125 8.27 9.08 -8.38
C GLU A 125 7.81 9.04 -6.92
N PHE A 126 6.92 8.11 -6.58
CA PHE A 126 6.36 8.03 -5.24
C PHE A 126 7.37 7.57 -4.20
N SER A 127 8.28 6.66 -4.55
CA SER A 127 9.32 6.21 -3.63
C SER A 127 10.27 7.33 -3.21
N ASN A 128 10.41 8.36 -4.03
CA ASN A 128 11.25 9.53 -3.75
C ASN A 128 10.57 10.59 -2.86
N LEU A 129 9.32 10.40 -2.45
CA LEU A 129 8.61 11.36 -1.59
C LEU A 129 9.14 11.36 -0.15
N ALA A 130 9.56 10.22 0.37
CA ALA A 130 10.22 10.07 1.67
C ALA A 130 10.99 8.74 1.74
N PRO A 131 12.03 8.63 2.60
CA PRO A 131 12.90 7.45 2.66
C PRO A 131 12.19 6.16 3.09
N ASN A 132 11.08 6.27 3.80
CA ASN A 132 10.29 5.15 4.30
C ASN A 132 8.99 4.90 3.50
N ILE A 133 8.92 5.39 2.28
CA ILE A 133 7.81 5.06 1.36
C ILE A 133 8.02 3.66 0.76
N ILE A 134 6.94 2.92 0.69
CA ILE A 134 6.79 1.68 -0.07
C ILE A 134 5.62 1.85 -1.05
N VAL A 135 5.76 1.40 -2.30
CA VAL A 135 4.77 1.70 -3.33
C VAL A 135 3.91 0.50 -3.68
N LYS A 136 2.60 0.69 -3.60
CA LYS A 136 1.60 -0.35 -3.84
C LYS A 136 1.32 -0.50 -5.35
N ILE A 137 1.62 -1.69 -5.90
CA ILE A 137 1.43 -2.05 -7.32
C ILE A 137 0.52 -3.28 -7.40
N PRO A 138 -0.50 -3.32 -8.30
CA PRO A 138 -1.42 -4.45 -8.39
C PRO A 138 -0.78 -5.68 -9.04
N CYS A 139 -1.11 -6.87 -8.55
CA CYS A 139 -0.72 -8.16 -9.10
C CYS A 139 -1.59 -8.53 -10.31
N THR A 140 -1.47 -7.77 -11.39
CA THR A 140 -2.03 -8.08 -12.71
C THR A 140 -0.90 -8.52 -13.65
N SER A 141 -1.22 -9.03 -14.84
CA SER A 141 -0.17 -9.37 -15.83
C SER A 141 0.76 -8.19 -16.13
N VAL A 142 0.19 -7.02 -16.35
CA VAL A 142 0.94 -5.75 -16.53
C VAL A 142 1.65 -5.32 -15.26
N GLY A 143 1.00 -5.51 -14.11
CA GLY A 143 1.58 -5.18 -12.81
C GLY A 143 2.80 -6.02 -12.45
N ILE A 144 2.86 -7.29 -12.84
CA ILE A 144 4.03 -8.16 -12.64
C ILE A 144 5.27 -7.61 -13.35
N GLU A 145 5.12 -7.09 -14.58
CA GLU A 145 6.21 -6.43 -15.30
C GLU A 145 6.65 -5.14 -14.59
N ALA A 146 5.69 -4.34 -14.13
CA ALA A 146 5.95 -3.12 -13.38
C ALA A 146 6.63 -3.40 -12.02
N ILE A 147 6.25 -4.48 -11.32
CA ILE A 147 6.84 -4.90 -10.04
C ILE A 147 8.33 -5.24 -10.23
N GLU A 148 8.66 -6.03 -11.24
CA GLU A 148 10.06 -6.36 -11.56
C GLU A 148 10.87 -5.10 -11.86
N GLU A 149 10.37 -4.24 -12.75
CA GLU A 149 11.06 -3.03 -13.16
C GLU A 149 11.20 -2.02 -12.01
N ALA A 150 10.14 -1.76 -11.23
CA ALA A 150 10.20 -0.88 -10.08
C ALA A 150 11.21 -1.39 -9.02
N THR A 151 11.21 -2.69 -8.74
CA THR A 151 12.18 -3.33 -7.85
C THR A 151 13.60 -3.16 -8.38
N TYR A 152 13.83 -3.37 -9.67
CA TYR A 152 15.13 -3.13 -10.28
C TYR A 152 15.58 -1.67 -10.16
N ARG A 153 14.68 -0.70 -10.24
CA ARG A 153 14.99 0.74 -10.01
C ARG A 153 15.26 1.08 -8.55
N GLY A 154 15.01 0.17 -7.62
CA GLY A 154 15.27 0.35 -6.18
C GLY A 154 14.05 0.72 -5.37
N VAL A 155 12.87 0.62 -5.95
CA VAL A 155 11.62 0.86 -5.22
C VAL A 155 11.29 -0.34 -4.33
N SER A 156 11.03 -0.11 -3.06
CA SER A 156 10.37 -1.10 -2.22
C SER A 156 8.89 -1.18 -2.63
N VAL A 157 8.47 -2.34 -3.13
CA VAL A 157 7.11 -2.54 -3.61
C VAL A 157 6.23 -3.22 -2.56
N ASN A 158 4.95 -2.83 -2.50
CA ASN A 158 3.91 -3.56 -1.78
C ASN A 158 2.93 -4.10 -2.83
N VAL A 159 2.99 -5.39 -3.12
CA VAL A 159 2.09 -5.99 -4.10
C VAL A 159 0.67 -6.06 -3.54
N THR A 160 -0.31 -5.67 -4.34
CA THR A 160 -1.73 -5.71 -3.98
C THR A 160 -2.58 -6.40 -5.06
N VAL A 161 -3.88 -6.52 -4.85
CA VAL A 161 -4.79 -7.24 -5.77
C VAL A 161 -4.32 -8.68 -5.99
N SER A 162 -3.76 -9.27 -4.95
CA SER A 162 -3.36 -10.68 -4.88
C SER A 162 -4.31 -11.41 -3.93
N PHE A 163 -4.95 -12.46 -4.41
CA PHE A 163 -6.00 -13.20 -3.70
C PHE A 163 -5.67 -14.68 -3.53
N THR A 164 -4.69 -15.18 -4.27
CA THR A 164 -4.35 -16.60 -4.31
C THR A 164 -2.86 -16.83 -4.17
N VAL A 165 -2.48 -18.02 -3.75
CA VAL A 165 -1.08 -18.44 -3.64
C VAL A 165 -0.32 -18.29 -4.96
N PRO A 166 -0.85 -18.71 -6.13
CA PRO A 166 -0.15 -18.50 -7.41
C PRO A 166 0.15 -17.04 -7.72
N GLN A 167 -0.77 -16.11 -7.39
CA GLN A 167 -0.52 -14.67 -7.57
C GLN A 167 0.60 -14.18 -6.66
N ALA A 168 0.61 -14.60 -5.40
CA ALA A 168 1.65 -14.25 -4.45
C ALA A 168 3.03 -14.76 -4.90
N VAL A 169 3.10 -16.01 -5.36
CA VAL A 169 4.33 -16.62 -5.88
C VAL A 169 4.84 -15.86 -7.10
N LYS A 170 3.96 -15.57 -8.08
CA LYS A 170 4.35 -14.79 -9.27
C LYS A 170 4.86 -13.40 -8.93
N SER A 171 4.29 -12.76 -7.93
CA SER A 171 4.74 -11.45 -7.45
C SER A 171 6.12 -11.55 -6.79
N ALA A 172 6.34 -12.57 -5.96
CA ALA A 172 7.62 -12.82 -5.31
C ALA A 172 8.74 -13.12 -6.35
N GLU A 173 8.42 -13.93 -7.37
CA GLU A 173 9.34 -14.21 -8.49
C GLU A 173 9.72 -12.92 -9.27
N ALA A 174 8.77 -12.00 -9.48
CA ALA A 174 9.05 -10.72 -10.15
C ALA A 174 9.94 -9.81 -9.29
N ILE A 175 9.67 -9.73 -7.98
CA ILE A 175 10.54 -9.03 -7.02
C ILE A 175 11.95 -9.63 -7.07
N GLU A 176 12.07 -10.95 -6.98
CA GLU A 176 13.35 -11.65 -6.99
C GLU A 176 14.16 -11.33 -8.27
N ARG A 177 13.53 -11.37 -9.45
CA ARG A 177 14.21 -10.99 -10.70
C ARG A 177 14.68 -9.53 -10.68
N GLY A 178 13.87 -8.61 -10.17
CA GLY A 178 14.26 -7.21 -9.99
C GLY A 178 15.48 -7.05 -9.08
N LEU A 179 15.50 -7.76 -7.94
CA LEU A 179 16.64 -7.78 -7.02
C LEU A 179 17.89 -8.38 -7.65
N GLN A 180 17.76 -9.50 -8.37
CA GLN A 180 18.87 -10.15 -9.07
C GLN A 180 19.50 -9.23 -10.13
N ARG A 181 18.69 -8.48 -10.89
CA ARG A 181 19.20 -7.47 -11.83
C ARG A 181 19.99 -6.38 -11.12
N ARG A 182 19.53 -5.92 -9.93
CA ARG A 182 20.28 -4.94 -9.13
C ARG A 182 21.62 -5.48 -8.66
N VAL A 183 21.62 -6.70 -8.09
CA VAL A 183 22.86 -7.36 -7.62
C VAL A 183 23.85 -7.55 -8.75
N ALA A 184 23.39 -7.98 -9.93
CA ALA A 184 24.25 -8.16 -11.10
C ALA A 184 24.93 -6.86 -11.56
N GLU A 185 24.32 -5.70 -11.27
CA GLU A 185 24.89 -4.36 -11.58
C GLU A 185 25.59 -3.71 -10.37
N GLY A 186 25.76 -4.44 -9.26
CA GLY A 186 26.39 -3.90 -8.04
C GLY A 186 25.55 -2.83 -7.33
N LYS A 187 24.25 -2.75 -7.57
CA LYS A 187 23.34 -1.81 -6.90
C LYS A 187 22.93 -2.35 -5.53
N PRO A 188 22.85 -1.50 -4.47
CA PRO A 188 22.50 -1.95 -3.11
C PRO A 188 21.05 -2.45 -3.03
N ILE A 189 20.83 -3.44 -2.16
CA ILE A 189 19.52 -4.01 -1.84
C ILE A 189 19.22 -4.02 -0.33
N ASP A 190 20.16 -3.59 0.50
CA ASP A 190 20.14 -3.76 1.96
C ASP A 190 18.97 -3.01 2.62
N GLU A 191 18.54 -1.88 2.07
CA GLU A 191 17.42 -1.07 2.57
C GLU A 191 16.09 -1.40 1.90
N MET A 192 16.08 -2.34 0.96
CA MET A 192 14.85 -2.73 0.28
C MET A 192 14.00 -3.66 1.15
N GLY A 193 12.71 -3.38 1.22
CA GLY A 193 11.76 -4.16 2.02
C GLY A 193 10.47 -4.43 1.25
N PRO A 194 10.51 -5.20 0.15
CA PRO A 194 9.31 -5.53 -0.60
C PRO A 194 8.36 -6.41 0.21
N VAL A 195 7.06 -6.22 -0.01
CA VAL A 195 5.98 -6.94 0.67
C VAL A 195 4.99 -7.46 -0.36
N VAL A 196 4.45 -8.65 -0.15
CA VAL A 196 3.34 -9.21 -0.93
C VAL A 196 2.11 -9.31 -0.03
N THR A 197 1.10 -8.51 -0.32
CA THR A 197 -0.17 -8.51 0.40
C THR A 197 -1.15 -9.48 -0.24
N ILE A 198 -1.65 -10.45 0.52
CA ILE A 198 -2.76 -11.31 0.11
C ILE A 198 -4.04 -10.76 0.75
N MET A 199 -5.03 -10.45 -0.09
CA MET A 199 -6.26 -9.74 0.31
C MET A 199 -7.39 -10.75 0.61
N ALA A 200 -7.27 -11.51 1.70
CA ALA A 200 -8.22 -12.56 2.04
C ALA A 200 -9.67 -12.05 2.17
N GLY A 201 -9.92 -11.03 2.97
CA GLY A 201 -11.28 -10.52 3.21
C GLY A 201 -11.96 -9.92 1.97
N ARG A 202 -11.20 -9.39 1.01
CA ARG A 202 -11.76 -8.84 -0.23
C ARG A 202 -12.40 -9.91 -1.11
N LEU A 203 -11.88 -11.12 -1.10
CA LEU A 203 -12.47 -12.24 -1.83
C LEU A 203 -13.82 -12.64 -1.24
N ASP A 204 -13.95 -12.65 0.08
CA ASP A 204 -15.21 -12.95 0.77
C ASP A 204 -16.30 -11.95 0.39
N ASP A 205 -15.99 -10.65 0.45
CA ASP A 205 -16.93 -9.58 0.06
C ASP A 205 -17.41 -9.73 -1.39
N TRP A 206 -16.48 -10.03 -2.30
CA TRP A 206 -16.79 -10.12 -3.72
C TRP A 206 -17.60 -11.37 -4.06
N LEU A 207 -17.32 -12.48 -3.42
CA LEU A 207 -18.08 -13.73 -3.60
C LEU A 207 -19.52 -13.60 -3.09
N LYS A 208 -19.76 -12.85 -2.02
CA LYS A 208 -21.12 -12.52 -1.56
C LYS A 208 -21.91 -11.80 -2.65
N ILE A 209 -21.31 -10.78 -3.27
CA ILE A 209 -21.93 -10.02 -4.38
C ILE A 209 -22.22 -10.91 -5.58
N VAL A 210 -21.27 -11.78 -5.97
CA VAL A 210 -21.43 -12.71 -7.09
C VAL A 210 -22.52 -13.73 -6.81
N ALA A 211 -22.53 -14.32 -5.61
CA ALA A 211 -23.55 -15.29 -5.21
C ALA A 211 -24.96 -14.68 -5.28
N GLU A 212 -25.14 -13.45 -4.78
CA GLU A 212 -26.42 -12.75 -4.85
C GLU A 212 -26.83 -12.42 -6.29
N ARG A 213 -25.91 -11.83 -7.08
CA ARG A 213 -26.16 -11.48 -8.50
C ARG A 213 -26.58 -12.68 -9.33
N ASP A 214 -25.88 -13.79 -9.18
CA ASP A 214 -26.07 -15.00 -9.97
C ASP A 214 -27.09 -15.96 -9.34
N ARG A 215 -27.70 -15.56 -8.22
CA ARG A 215 -28.69 -16.32 -7.44
C ARG A 215 -28.19 -17.73 -7.07
N LEU A 216 -26.93 -17.80 -6.68
CA LEU A 216 -26.32 -19.05 -6.23
C LEU A 216 -26.71 -19.32 -4.78
N PHE A 217 -27.24 -20.52 -4.53
CA PHE A 217 -27.51 -20.94 -3.16
C PHE A 217 -26.22 -21.50 -2.53
N ILE A 218 -25.54 -20.65 -1.78
CA ILE A 218 -24.31 -20.98 -1.05
C ILE A 218 -24.55 -20.68 0.44
N ASP A 219 -24.14 -21.58 1.30
CA ASP A 219 -24.20 -21.34 2.74
C ASP A 219 -23.40 -20.07 3.10
N PRO A 220 -24.02 -19.09 3.80
CA PRO A 220 -23.33 -17.85 4.17
C PRO A 220 -22.02 -18.08 4.93
N GLY A 221 -21.93 -19.12 5.77
CA GLY A 221 -20.71 -19.48 6.47
C GLY A 221 -19.56 -19.85 5.55
N HIS A 222 -19.83 -20.47 4.40
CA HIS A 222 -18.80 -20.78 3.41
C HIS A 222 -18.24 -19.52 2.74
N LEU A 223 -19.05 -18.48 2.56
CA LEU A 223 -18.64 -17.20 1.95
C LEU A 223 -17.73 -16.38 2.90
N GLU A 224 -17.76 -16.64 4.20
CA GLU A 224 -16.91 -15.95 5.18
C GLU A 224 -15.48 -16.55 5.29
N TRP A 225 -15.23 -17.70 4.67
CA TRP A 225 -13.95 -18.40 4.73
C TRP A 225 -13.30 -18.60 3.36
N ALA A 226 -13.90 -18.06 2.31
CA ALA A 226 -13.43 -18.28 0.94
C ALA A 226 -12.04 -17.71 0.71
N GLY A 227 -11.75 -16.52 1.25
CA GLY A 227 -10.42 -15.90 1.14
C GLY A 227 -9.34 -16.69 1.86
N ILE A 228 -9.64 -17.20 3.06
CA ILE A 228 -8.70 -18.07 3.80
C ILE A 228 -8.51 -19.41 3.07
N ALA A 229 -9.56 -19.98 2.49
CA ALA A 229 -9.44 -21.20 1.69
C ALA A 229 -8.58 -21.00 0.44
N ALA A 230 -8.64 -19.83 -0.19
CA ALA A 230 -7.86 -19.52 -1.39
C ALA A 230 -6.35 -19.34 -1.14
N ILE A 231 -5.95 -19.09 0.10
CA ILE A 231 -4.54 -18.87 0.50
C ILE A 231 -3.94 -20.06 1.26
N LYS A 232 -4.73 -21.09 1.53
CA LYS A 232 -4.33 -22.30 2.24
C LYS A 232 -3.81 -23.37 1.29
#